data_7e2a6a7a217a52d731b95fa628d4f034
#
_entry.id   7e2a6a7a217a52d731b95fa628d4f034
#
_cell.length_a   1.000
_cell.length_b   1.000
_cell.length_c   1.000
_cell.angle_alpha   90.00
_cell.angle_beta   90.00
_cell.angle_gamma   90.00
#
_symmetry.space_group_name_H-M   'P 1'
#
loop_
_entity.id
_entity.type
_entity.pdbx_description
1 polymer ?
#
loop_
_entity_poly.entity_id
_entity_poly.type
_entity_poly.pdbx_seq_one_letter_code
_entity_poly.pdbx_strand_id
1 'polypeptide(L)'
;MLPPFVEYDTPKEYKNHFEKVYCKTPTLTFDGINVFFSKDKFEHAFFESTKRNGVKDIFSEERAKRIDWIKATLENPKADLYQGWDKDSKTYFSHRRVSVVFGDFVVIIGLSLNKNGELKGNFITCYEADNSIGKIRTSPVWDKEKCLDYLK
;
A
#
# COMPACT_ATOMS: atom_id res chain seq x y z
N MET A 1 -4.44 -15.65 -7.01
CA MET A 1 -3.03 -16.09 -7.04
C MET A 1 -2.12 -14.90 -7.24
N LEU A 2 -1.05 -14.83 -6.46
CA LEU A 2 -0.08 -13.75 -6.60
C LEU A 2 0.83 -13.97 -7.82
N PRO A 3 1.20 -12.90 -8.53
CA PRO A 3 2.12 -13.02 -9.66
C PRO A 3 3.53 -13.42 -9.21
N PRO A 4 4.38 -13.91 -10.11
CA PRO A 4 5.74 -14.26 -9.75
C PRO A 4 6.56 -13.05 -9.31
N PHE A 5 7.69 -13.30 -8.65
CA PHE A 5 8.62 -12.24 -8.29
C PHE A 5 9.19 -11.58 -9.54
N VAL A 6 9.40 -10.26 -9.45
CA VAL A 6 10.10 -9.50 -10.48
C VAL A 6 11.56 -9.41 -10.06
N GLU A 7 12.47 -9.85 -10.93
CA GLU A 7 13.90 -9.88 -10.61
C GLU A 7 14.68 -9.04 -11.60
N TYR A 8 15.20 -7.90 -11.13
CA TYR A 8 16.10 -7.03 -11.88
C TYR A 8 17.44 -6.95 -11.18
N ASP A 9 18.44 -6.46 -11.88
CA ASP A 9 19.80 -6.36 -11.36
C ASP A 9 20.07 -5.10 -10.55
N THR A 10 19.33 -4.02 -10.81
CA THR A 10 19.58 -2.71 -10.18
C THR A 10 18.30 -2.08 -9.61
N PRO A 11 18.43 -1.24 -8.58
CA PRO A 11 17.28 -0.48 -8.06
C PRO A 11 16.63 0.40 -9.12
N LYS A 12 17.41 0.94 -10.04
CA LYS A 12 16.89 1.79 -11.12
C LYS A 12 15.90 1.07 -12.00
N GLU A 13 16.15 -0.21 -12.29
CA GLU A 13 15.24 -1.02 -13.11
C GLU A 13 13.91 -1.23 -12.41
N TYR A 14 13.92 -1.47 -11.09
CA TYR A 14 12.69 -1.55 -10.29
C TYR A 14 11.96 -0.21 -10.27
N LYS A 15 12.70 0.89 -10.17
CA LYS A 15 12.10 2.23 -10.19
C LYS A 15 11.41 2.51 -11.53
N ASN A 16 12.04 2.13 -12.63
CA ASN A 16 11.45 2.28 -13.95
C ASN A 16 10.16 1.45 -14.09
N HIS A 17 10.17 0.24 -13.57
CA HIS A 17 8.98 -0.62 -13.53
C HIS A 17 7.85 0.04 -12.73
N PHE A 18 8.16 0.56 -11.55
CA PHE A 18 7.20 1.24 -10.70
C PHE A 18 6.57 2.44 -11.41
N GLU A 19 7.40 3.28 -12.02
CA GLU A 19 6.91 4.46 -12.74
C GLU A 19 6.07 4.09 -13.96
N LYS A 20 6.48 3.06 -14.69
CA LYS A 20 5.76 2.62 -15.89
C LYS A 20 4.42 1.97 -15.56
N VAL A 21 4.37 1.11 -14.55
CA VAL A 21 3.18 0.32 -14.23
C VAL A 21 2.21 1.09 -13.35
N TYR A 22 2.73 1.85 -12.37
CA TYR A 22 1.89 2.45 -11.33
C TYR A 22 1.72 3.96 -11.44
N CYS A 23 2.75 4.68 -11.89
CA CYS A 23 2.71 6.15 -11.83
C CYS A 23 2.00 6.82 -13.00
N LYS A 24 1.82 6.12 -14.11
CA LYS A 24 1.21 6.69 -15.32
C LYS A 24 -0.31 6.66 -15.30
N THR A 25 -0.88 5.60 -14.76
CA THR A 25 -2.33 5.44 -14.66
C THR A 25 -2.68 4.88 -13.29
N PRO A 26 -3.82 5.30 -12.69
CA PRO A 26 -4.21 4.75 -11.39
C PRO A 26 -4.58 3.27 -11.50
N THR A 27 -4.42 2.57 -10.39
CA THR A 27 -4.87 1.19 -10.24
C THR A 27 -6.27 1.19 -9.64
N LEU A 28 -7.21 0.55 -10.32
CA LEU A 28 -8.58 0.44 -9.82
C LEU A 28 -8.68 -0.76 -8.88
N THR A 29 -9.11 -0.52 -7.65
CA THR A 29 -9.30 -1.61 -6.69
C THR A 29 -10.54 -2.44 -7.05
N PHE A 30 -10.64 -3.63 -6.42
CA PHE A 30 -11.79 -4.50 -6.65
C PHE A 30 -13.13 -3.85 -6.25
N ASP A 31 -13.09 -2.89 -5.33
CA ASP A 31 -14.29 -2.18 -4.85
C ASP A 31 -14.43 -0.77 -5.44
N GLY A 32 -13.72 -0.49 -6.53
CA GLY A 32 -13.96 0.68 -7.36
C GLY A 32 -13.25 1.96 -6.96
N ILE A 33 -12.15 1.87 -6.24
CA ILE A 33 -11.35 3.04 -5.84
C ILE A 33 -10.12 3.16 -6.72
N ASN A 34 -9.90 4.33 -7.33
CA ASN A 34 -8.69 4.60 -8.09
C ASN A 34 -7.56 4.95 -7.13
N VAL A 35 -6.47 4.18 -7.18
CA VAL A 35 -5.28 4.41 -6.35
C VAL A 35 -4.18 5.02 -7.20
N PHE A 36 -3.71 6.18 -6.78
CA PHE A 36 -2.65 6.93 -7.46
C PHE A 36 -1.31 6.69 -6.78
N PHE A 37 -0.25 6.64 -7.58
CA PHE A 37 1.11 6.37 -7.11
C PHE A 37 2.00 7.53 -7.52
N SER A 38 2.61 8.22 -6.56
CA SER A 38 3.61 9.24 -6.89
C SER A 38 4.99 8.62 -6.91
N LYS A 39 5.89 9.20 -7.73
CA LYS A 39 7.23 8.64 -7.98
C LYS A 39 8.08 8.57 -6.73
N ASP A 40 7.93 9.50 -5.81
CA ASP A 40 8.68 9.55 -4.56
C ASP A 40 8.34 8.40 -3.61
N LYS A 41 7.21 7.75 -3.81
CA LYS A 41 6.82 6.60 -2.97
C LYS A 41 7.67 5.35 -3.25
N PHE A 42 8.36 5.31 -4.37
CA PHE A 42 9.27 4.20 -4.64
C PHE A 42 10.32 4.06 -3.53
N GLU A 43 10.97 5.15 -3.17
CA GLU A 43 11.97 5.12 -2.11
C GLU A 43 11.35 4.82 -0.75
N HIS A 44 10.20 5.40 -0.47
CA HIS A 44 9.49 5.16 0.78
C HIS A 44 9.13 3.68 0.96
N ALA A 45 8.68 3.02 -0.11
CA ALA A 45 8.20 1.64 -0.05
C ALA A 45 9.32 0.60 -0.15
N PHE A 46 10.37 0.87 -0.94
CA PHE A 46 11.36 -0.15 -1.30
C PHE A 46 12.76 0.08 -0.74
N PHE A 47 12.95 1.13 0.06
CA PHE A 47 14.18 1.34 0.82
C PHE A 47 13.89 1.22 2.31
N GLU A 48 14.88 0.77 3.06
CA GLU A 48 14.77 0.62 4.51
C GLU A 48 15.74 1.56 5.21
N SER A 49 15.41 1.93 6.44
CA SER A 49 16.28 2.74 7.29
C SER A 49 17.07 1.84 8.22
N THR A 50 18.40 1.82 8.07
CA THR A 50 19.25 1.01 8.94
C THR A 50 19.57 1.69 10.27
N LYS A 51 19.46 3.02 10.32
CA LYS A 51 19.81 3.81 11.51
C LYS A 51 18.60 4.25 12.32
N ARG A 52 17.41 3.85 11.94
CA ARG A 52 16.15 4.21 12.60
C ARG A 52 15.95 5.72 12.79
N ASN A 53 16.52 6.51 11.88
CA ASN A 53 16.43 7.97 11.91
C ASN A 53 15.47 8.53 10.86
N GLY A 54 14.66 7.68 10.22
CA GLY A 54 13.73 8.08 9.17
C GLY A 54 14.35 8.21 7.79
N VAL A 55 15.66 8.08 7.66
CA VAL A 55 16.34 8.13 6.37
C VAL A 55 16.33 6.74 5.73
N LYS A 56 15.82 6.65 4.51
CA LYS A 56 15.74 5.38 3.74
C LYS A 56 17.05 5.21 2.97
N ASP A 57 18.00 4.48 3.54
CA ASP A 57 19.37 4.38 3.05
C ASP A 57 19.74 3.04 2.39
N ILE A 58 18.92 2.00 2.52
CA ILE A 58 19.20 0.68 1.92
C ILE A 58 18.02 0.20 1.09
N PHE A 59 18.31 -0.14 -0.18
CA PHE A 59 17.33 -0.74 -1.06
C PHE A 59 16.95 -2.14 -0.57
N SER A 60 15.64 -2.41 -0.50
CA SER A 60 15.11 -3.72 -0.12
C SER A 60 14.70 -4.52 -1.34
N GLU A 61 15.55 -5.43 -1.77
CA GLU A 61 15.23 -6.34 -2.88
C GLU A 61 14.06 -7.27 -2.52
N GLU A 62 13.97 -7.66 -1.24
CA GLU A 62 12.88 -8.49 -0.75
C GLU A 62 11.51 -7.84 -0.94
N ARG A 63 11.42 -6.54 -0.74
CA ARG A 63 10.18 -5.79 -1.00
C ARG A 63 9.98 -5.54 -2.50
N ALA A 64 11.04 -5.17 -3.20
CA ALA A 64 10.95 -4.77 -4.60
C ALA A 64 10.60 -5.93 -5.53
N LYS A 65 11.05 -7.14 -5.25
CA LYS A 65 10.69 -8.30 -6.07
C LYS A 65 9.19 -8.61 -6.05
N ARG A 66 8.46 -8.08 -5.06
CA ARG A 66 7.02 -8.22 -4.93
C ARG A 66 6.24 -7.03 -5.50
N ILE A 67 6.89 -6.24 -6.34
CA ILE A 67 6.30 -5.01 -6.89
C ILE A 67 4.96 -5.26 -7.60
N ASP A 68 4.83 -6.38 -8.31
CA ASP A 68 3.58 -6.71 -9.00
C ASP A 68 2.49 -7.21 -8.04
N TRP A 69 2.86 -7.55 -6.81
CA TRP A 69 1.89 -7.98 -5.80
C TRP A 69 1.02 -6.81 -5.32
N ILE A 70 1.49 -5.58 -5.45
CA ILE A 70 0.72 -4.39 -5.07
C ILE A 70 -0.58 -4.35 -5.86
N LYS A 71 -0.48 -4.41 -7.18
CA LYS A 71 -1.64 -4.39 -8.06
C LYS A 71 -2.55 -5.61 -7.83
N ALA A 72 -1.94 -6.78 -7.73
CA ALA A 72 -2.68 -8.01 -7.48
C ALA A 72 -3.50 -7.94 -6.18
N THR A 73 -2.90 -7.37 -5.13
CA THR A 73 -3.58 -7.19 -3.83
C THR A 73 -4.75 -6.21 -3.94
N LEU A 74 -4.53 -5.07 -4.57
CA LEU A 74 -5.57 -4.05 -4.70
C LEU A 74 -6.75 -4.53 -5.54
N GLU A 75 -6.50 -5.37 -6.53
CA GLU A 75 -7.53 -5.89 -7.43
C GLU A 75 -8.23 -7.16 -6.91
N ASN A 76 -7.72 -7.75 -5.83
CA ASN A 76 -8.22 -9.04 -5.34
C ASN A 76 -9.45 -8.87 -4.46
N PRO A 77 -10.65 -9.37 -4.88
CA PRO A 77 -11.86 -9.24 -4.08
C PRO A 77 -11.84 -10.02 -2.76
N LYS A 78 -10.86 -10.90 -2.59
CA LYS A 78 -10.69 -11.68 -1.35
C LYS A 78 -9.72 -11.04 -0.37
N ALA A 79 -9.17 -9.86 -0.69
CA ALA A 79 -8.29 -9.16 0.23
C ALA A 79 -9.04 -8.70 1.47
N ASP A 80 -8.43 -8.87 2.63
CA ASP A 80 -8.99 -8.39 3.89
C ASP A 80 -8.61 -6.93 4.08
N LEU A 81 -9.56 -6.10 4.52
CA LEU A 81 -9.40 -4.66 4.60
C LEU A 81 -9.51 -4.20 6.06
N TYR A 82 -8.49 -3.52 6.54
CA TYR A 82 -8.47 -2.99 7.91
C TYR A 82 -8.16 -1.50 7.90
N GLN A 83 -8.53 -0.82 8.99
CA GLN A 83 -8.15 0.57 9.21
C GLN A 83 -6.66 0.66 9.53
N GLY A 84 -5.98 1.67 8.99
CA GLY A 84 -4.57 1.88 9.25
C GLY A 84 -4.30 2.54 10.58
N TRP A 85 -3.27 2.06 11.27
CA TRP A 85 -2.80 2.63 12.53
C TRP A 85 -1.92 3.85 12.28
N ASP A 86 -2.21 4.93 13.02
CA ASP A 86 -1.34 6.11 13.03
C ASP A 86 -0.59 6.19 14.35
N LYS A 87 0.73 6.04 14.29
CA LYS A 87 1.54 6.00 15.50
C LYS A 87 1.71 7.35 16.19
N ASP A 88 1.51 8.45 15.48
CA ASP A 88 1.62 9.78 16.06
C ASP A 88 0.41 10.10 16.93
N SER A 89 -0.81 9.80 16.46
CA SER A 89 -2.04 9.99 17.22
C SER A 89 -2.44 8.76 18.02
N LYS A 90 -1.75 7.63 17.84
CA LYS A 90 -2.00 6.36 18.54
C LYS A 90 -3.44 5.88 18.38
N THR A 91 -3.94 5.95 17.16
CA THR A 91 -5.31 5.52 16.85
C THR A 91 -5.40 4.98 15.41
N TYR A 92 -6.52 4.34 15.12
CA TYR A 92 -6.84 3.90 13.77
C TYR A 92 -7.63 4.98 13.05
N PHE A 93 -7.40 5.11 11.74
CA PHE A 93 -8.13 6.06 10.90
C PHE A 93 -8.99 5.35 9.86
N SER A 94 -10.24 5.80 9.73
CA SER A 94 -11.15 5.29 8.71
C SER A 94 -10.72 5.69 7.29
N HIS A 95 -9.89 6.72 7.15
CA HIS A 95 -9.37 7.16 5.86
C HIS A 95 -7.98 6.59 5.54
N ARG A 96 -7.56 5.57 6.27
CA ARG A 96 -6.32 4.83 5.98
C ARG A 96 -6.66 3.35 5.91
N ARG A 97 -6.44 2.78 4.73
CA ARG A 97 -6.82 1.41 4.44
C ARG A 97 -5.60 0.51 4.37
N VAL A 98 -5.69 -0.63 5.07
CA VAL A 98 -4.69 -1.70 4.97
C VAL A 98 -5.34 -2.88 4.26
N SER A 99 -4.77 -3.31 3.15
CA SER A 99 -5.21 -4.49 2.40
C SER A 99 -4.25 -5.64 2.67
N VAL A 100 -4.79 -6.77 3.12
CA VAL A 100 -4.00 -7.96 3.45
C VAL A 100 -4.46 -9.11 2.56
N VAL A 101 -3.52 -9.81 1.90
CA VAL A 101 -3.85 -10.96 1.07
C VAL A 101 -2.79 -12.06 1.23
N PHE A 102 -3.23 -13.32 1.16
CA PHE A 102 -2.35 -14.50 1.23
C PHE A 102 -1.34 -14.43 2.38
N GLY A 103 -1.86 -14.36 3.59
CA GLY A 103 -1.07 -14.38 4.80
C GLY A 103 -0.60 -12.99 5.20
N ASP A 104 0.61 -12.62 4.83
CA ASP A 104 1.31 -11.50 5.45
C ASP A 104 1.73 -10.35 4.52
N PHE A 105 1.33 -10.37 3.24
CA PHE A 105 1.60 -9.22 2.38
C PHE A 105 0.58 -8.12 2.60
N VAL A 106 1.06 -6.90 2.82
CA VAL A 106 0.26 -5.73 3.20
C VAL A 106 0.50 -4.58 2.24
N VAL A 107 -0.59 -3.95 1.80
CA VAL A 107 -0.54 -2.69 1.03
C VAL A 107 -1.30 -1.64 1.81
N ILE A 108 -0.67 -0.49 2.03
CA ILE A 108 -1.28 0.62 2.77
C ILE A 108 -1.54 1.77 1.81
N ILE A 109 -2.78 2.26 1.80
CA ILE A 109 -3.19 3.43 1.02
C ILE A 109 -3.88 4.46 1.92
N GLY A 110 -3.67 5.74 1.61
CA GLY A 110 -4.43 6.82 2.21
C GLY A 110 -5.62 7.14 1.33
N LEU A 111 -6.72 7.56 1.94
CA LEU A 111 -7.98 7.83 1.23
C LEU A 111 -8.37 9.29 1.38
N SER A 112 -8.88 9.86 0.29
CA SER A 112 -9.37 11.23 0.24
C SER A 112 -10.50 11.31 -0.78
N LEU A 113 -11.11 12.48 -0.90
CA LEU A 113 -12.16 12.69 -1.89
C LEU A 113 -11.60 13.37 -3.14
N ASN A 114 -12.10 12.98 -4.31
CA ASN A 114 -11.81 13.68 -5.55
C ASN A 114 -12.77 14.86 -5.71
N LYS A 115 -12.69 15.58 -6.85
CA LYS A 115 -13.53 16.76 -7.13
C LYS A 115 -15.03 16.44 -7.12
N ASN A 116 -15.38 15.20 -7.42
CA ASN A 116 -16.78 14.77 -7.50
C ASN A 116 -17.30 14.21 -6.17
N GLY A 117 -16.50 14.25 -5.11
CA GLY A 117 -16.89 13.71 -3.81
C GLY A 117 -16.77 12.20 -3.72
N GLU A 118 -16.04 11.56 -4.62
CA GLU A 118 -15.80 10.13 -4.63
C GLU A 118 -14.47 9.79 -3.98
N LEU A 119 -14.36 8.58 -3.43
CA LEU A 119 -13.10 8.15 -2.83
C LEU A 119 -12.02 7.96 -3.88
N LYS A 120 -10.82 8.44 -3.56
CA LYS A 120 -9.60 8.10 -4.28
C LYS A 120 -8.55 7.67 -3.27
N GLY A 121 -7.62 6.83 -3.70
CA GLY A 121 -6.55 6.35 -2.86
C GLY A 121 -5.20 6.89 -3.31
N ASN A 122 -4.28 6.99 -2.35
CA ASN A 122 -2.89 7.32 -2.61
C ASN A 122 -2.02 6.24 -1.96
N PHE A 123 -1.18 5.60 -2.75
CA PHE A 123 -0.30 4.57 -2.26
C PHE A 123 0.69 5.15 -1.25
N ILE A 124 0.83 4.48 -0.11
CA ILE A 124 1.77 4.86 0.94
C ILE A 124 2.95 3.92 0.96
N THR A 125 2.71 2.63 1.18
CA THR A 125 3.78 1.63 1.26
C THR A 125 3.22 0.22 1.13
N CYS A 126 4.13 -0.74 1.01
CA CYS A 126 3.79 -2.17 1.05
C CYS A 126 4.94 -2.92 1.73
N TYR A 127 4.62 -4.05 2.33
CA TYR A 127 5.63 -4.88 2.98
C TYR A 127 5.08 -6.26 3.32
N GLU A 128 5.98 -7.18 3.63
CA GLU A 128 5.62 -8.46 4.21
C GLU A 128 5.64 -8.33 5.73
N ALA A 129 4.51 -8.56 6.37
CA ALA A 129 4.32 -8.28 7.80
C ALA A 129 4.55 -9.52 8.68
N ASP A 130 5.65 -10.21 8.47
CA ASP A 130 6.00 -11.49 9.13
C ASP A 130 5.35 -11.70 10.50
N ASN A 131 5.97 -11.16 11.54
CA ASN A 131 5.50 -11.37 12.92
C ASN A 131 4.37 -10.41 13.32
N SER A 132 4.18 -9.33 12.57
CA SER A 132 3.17 -8.31 12.90
C SER A 132 1.82 -8.57 12.25
N ILE A 133 1.70 -9.57 11.39
CA ILE A 133 0.44 -9.82 10.67
C ILE A 133 -0.72 -10.13 11.63
N GLY A 134 -0.45 -10.87 12.69
CA GLY A 134 -1.46 -11.17 13.70
C GLY A 134 -2.05 -9.92 14.33
N LYS A 135 -1.18 -8.93 14.61
CA LYS A 135 -1.61 -7.65 15.16
C LYS A 135 -2.43 -6.85 14.16
N ILE A 136 -2.02 -6.86 12.89
CA ILE A 136 -2.76 -6.18 11.83
C ILE A 136 -4.16 -6.76 11.69
N ARG A 137 -4.30 -8.09 11.77
CA ARG A 137 -5.59 -8.77 11.65
C ARG A 137 -6.53 -8.52 12.84
N THR A 138 -6.04 -7.95 13.92
CA THR A 138 -6.89 -7.52 15.04
C THR A 138 -7.35 -6.08 14.92
N SER A 139 -6.91 -5.36 13.87
CA SER A 139 -7.32 -3.98 13.63
C SER A 139 -8.79 -3.89 13.26
N PRO A 140 -9.44 -2.73 13.49
CA PRO A 140 -10.83 -2.55 13.05
C PRO A 140 -10.97 -2.75 11.55
N VAL A 141 -12.04 -3.42 11.15
CA VAL A 141 -12.33 -3.62 9.73
C VAL A 141 -12.59 -2.27 9.07
N TRP A 142 -12.01 -2.05 7.88
CA TRP A 142 -12.25 -0.83 7.14
C TRP A 142 -13.63 -0.90 6.47
N ASP A 143 -14.40 0.20 6.60
CA ASP A 143 -15.74 0.32 6.04
C ASP A 143 -15.79 1.53 5.11
N LYS A 144 -16.19 1.32 3.87
CA LYS A 144 -16.23 2.35 2.84
C LYS A 144 -17.14 3.51 3.21
N GLU A 145 -18.33 3.22 3.75
CA GLU A 145 -19.29 4.26 4.12
C GLU A 145 -18.81 5.11 5.29
N LYS A 146 -18.21 4.48 6.29
CA LYS A 146 -17.63 5.22 7.42
C LYS A 146 -16.50 6.13 6.94
N CYS A 147 -15.68 5.66 6.01
CA CYS A 147 -14.61 6.46 5.44
C CYS A 147 -15.18 7.67 4.68
N LEU A 148 -16.18 7.46 3.85
CA LEU A 148 -16.87 8.54 3.13
C LEU A 148 -17.44 9.57 4.08
N ASP A 149 -18.14 9.14 5.12
CA ASP A 149 -18.74 10.03 6.12
C ASP A 149 -17.69 10.85 6.85
N TYR A 150 -16.57 10.23 7.19
CA TYR A 150 -15.46 10.92 7.85
C TYR A 150 -14.88 12.04 6.98
N LEU A 151 -14.79 11.80 5.66
CA LEU A 151 -14.15 12.74 4.73
C LEU A 151 -15.09 13.85 4.22
N LYS A 152 -16.38 13.69 4.40
CA LYS A 152 -17.37 14.69 3.94
C LYS A 152 -17.54 15.86 4.91
#